data_859602362a051043e6a45a6b4660595d
#
_entry.id   859602362a051043e6a45a6b4660595d
#
_cell.length_a   1.000
_cell.length_b   1.000
_cell.length_c   1.000
_cell.angle_alpha   90.00
_cell.angle_beta   90.00
_cell.angle_gamma   90.00
#
_symmetry.space_group_name_H-M   'P 1'
#
loop_
_entity.id
_entity.type
_entity.pdbx_description
1 polymer ?
#
loop_
_entity_poly.entity_id
_entity_poly.type
_entity_poly.pdbx_seq_one_letter_code
_entity_poly.pdbx_strand_id
1 'polypeptide(L)'
;MHKHDPDGTRLPIKIDSTSNGEYEPIPISALNEQANHLALQQAEQNSRRLQQTRRKFLISSCGAASTLLAFNQANAYAGKRGGYFDLHPDAGLDRFAAAEQLEGNEFIFDVQGHYVNPEGDWLGQLPESARPYAQMEKASCEAASEPGSRAYLNCLSADEFIKDVFLDSDTDIMVLSFVPSTREREPVTIEDADATRQIVADLQGSKRLMIHGRVNPNQEGDLEAMDELAANWDISAFKTYTQYGPGGVGFFLHDEAGIAMIERAQRLGVRNICVHKGLPFGPQSYEHSQCSDIGIVAKRFPDMNFLVYHSGFVATVQEQAFAAGAGRDGIDTLIQSLIDNAVAPNANVYAELGSSWRFLMRDPDNAAHALGKLFRYVGEDNVLWGTDSIWYGSPQDQIQAFRSFQISQEFQDRFGYPVITPGMRRKVFGLNAARPYGISEEEIRLHTAVDSVAQRKTNYLNDPQPSFLTYGPRNRREFLNFLNWGG
;
A
#
# COMPACT_ATOMS: atom_id res chain seq x y z
N MET A 1 5.42 -25.93 -18.73
CA MET A 1 6.41 -25.23 -17.88
C MET A 1 6.69 -23.88 -18.54
N HIS A 2 6.16 -22.81 -17.98
CA HIS A 2 6.46 -21.48 -18.52
C HIS A 2 7.95 -21.20 -18.28
N LYS A 3 8.70 -21.09 -19.36
CA LYS A 3 10.14 -20.78 -19.31
C LYS A 3 10.41 -19.35 -18.83
N HIS A 4 9.41 -18.50 -18.84
CA HIS A 4 9.49 -17.07 -18.52
C HIS A 4 8.31 -16.65 -17.65
N ASP A 5 8.54 -15.70 -16.77
CA ASP A 5 7.54 -15.00 -15.96
C ASP A 5 7.63 -13.50 -16.27
N PRO A 6 7.23 -13.09 -17.49
CA PRO A 6 7.34 -11.69 -17.90
C PRO A 6 6.50 -10.76 -17.02
N ASP A 7 5.43 -11.30 -16.45
CA ASP A 7 4.54 -10.54 -15.57
C ASP A 7 5.13 -10.32 -14.16
N GLY A 8 6.25 -11.01 -13.80
CA GLY A 8 6.91 -10.84 -12.51
C GLY A 8 6.09 -11.30 -11.30
N THR A 9 5.13 -12.18 -11.51
CA THR A 9 4.20 -12.64 -10.45
C THR A 9 4.75 -13.80 -9.61
N ARG A 10 5.91 -14.35 -9.98
CA ARG A 10 6.56 -15.48 -9.31
C ARG A 10 7.95 -15.14 -8.76
N LEU A 11 8.36 -13.91 -8.89
CA LEU A 11 9.56 -13.36 -8.26
C LEU A 11 9.24 -12.91 -6.83
N PRO A 12 10.21 -12.99 -5.90
CA PRO A 12 10.00 -12.51 -4.53
C PRO A 12 9.77 -11.00 -4.46
N ILE A 13 10.29 -10.23 -5.41
CA ILE A 13 9.97 -8.81 -5.60
C ILE A 13 9.11 -8.69 -6.86
N LYS A 14 7.86 -8.28 -6.69
CA LYS A 14 6.84 -8.30 -7.74
C LYS A 14 6.65 -6.91 -8.35
N ILE A 15 6.88 -6.76 -9.64
CA ILE A 15 6.69 -5.52 -10.40
C ILE A 15 5.70 -5.68 -11.57
N ASP A 16 4.74 -6.56 -11.40
CA ASP A 16 3.72 -6.87 -12.41
C ASP A 16 2.64 -5.77 -12.57
N SER A 17 1.70 -5.97 -13.50
CA SER A 17 0.66 -5.00 -13.85
C SER A 17 -0.54 -4.96 -12.90
N THR A 18 -0.53 -5.73 -11.81
CA THR A 18 -1.67 -5.81 -10.88
C THR A 18 -2.04 -4.45 -10.30
N SER A 19 -3.34 -4.17 -10.31
CA SER A 19 -3.99 -3.01 -9.68
C SER A 19 -4.66 -3.41 -8.36
N ASN A 20 -4.90 -2.43 -7.50
CA ASN A 20 -5.76 -2.58 -6.33
C ASN A 20 -7.26 -2.36 -6.64
N GLY A 21 -7.63 -2.14 -7.90
CA GLY A 21 -8.99 -1.80 -8.31
C GLY A 21 -9.32 -0.31 -8.29
N GLU A 22 -8.45 0.54 -7.79
CA GLU A 22 -8.64 1.99 -7.74
C GLU A 22 -8.04 2.69 -8.96
N TYR A 23 -7.25 2.01 -9.77
CA TYR A 23 -6.67 2.54 -11.01
C TYR A 23 -6.65 1.50 -12.11
N GLU A 24 -6.68 1.97 -13.37
CA GLU A 24 -6.56 1.06 -14.52
C GLU A 24 -5.17 0.40 -14.53
N PRO A 25 -5.08 -0.94 -14.61
CA PRO A 25 -3.80 -1.65 -14.64
C PRO A 25 -2.88 -1.12 -15.72
N ILE A 26 -1.66 -0.75 -15.34
CA ILE A 26 -0.64 -0.27 -16.28
C ILE A 26 0.19 -1.46 -16.74
N PRO A 27 0.26 -1.72 -18.05
CA PRO A 27 1.10 -2.78 -18.59
C PRO A 27 2.55 -2.65 -18.13
N ILE A 28 3.22 -3.77 -17.94
CA ILE A 28 4.65 -3.80 -17.65
C ILE A 28 5.41 -3.17 -18.83
N SER A 29 6.36 -2.28 -18.52
CA SER A 29 7.24 -1.72 -19.53
C SER A 29 8.23 -2.77 -20.05
N ALA A 30 8.71 -2.60 -21.28
CA ALA A 30 9.75 -3.48 -21.83
C ALA A 30 11.01 -3.54 -20.95
N LEU A 31 11.33 -2.45 -20.24
CA LEU A 31 12.43 -2.41 -19.28
C LEU A 31 12.16 -3.30 -18.09
N ASN A 32 10.94 -3.26 -17.53
CA ASN A 32 10.56 -4.08 -16.39
C ASN A 32 10.44 -5.57 -16.78
N GLU A 33 9.94 -5.88 -17.98
CA GLU A 33 9.98 -7.25 -18.51
C GLU A 33 11.42 -7.77 -18.63
N GLN A 34 12.33 -6.95 -19.13
CA GLN A 34 13.75 -7.30 -19.21
C GLN A 34 14.35 -7.50 -17.81
N ALA A 35 14.01 -6.66 -16.85
CA ALA A 35 14.45 -6.78 -15.47
C ALA A 35 13.96 -8.09 -14.83
N ASN A 36 12.69 -8.46 -15.04
CA ASN A 36 12.13 -9.73 -14.59
C ASN A 36 12.82 -10.93 -15.24
N HIS A 37 13.07 -10.89 -16.54
CA HIS A 37 13.82 -11.96 -17.23
C HIS A 37 15.22 -12.12 -16.65
N LEU A 38 15.93 -11.02 -16.42
CA LEU A 38 17.27 -11.03 -15.81
C LEU A 38 17.25 -11.61 -14.40
N ALA A 39 16.27 -11.21 -13.58
CA ALA A 39 16.08 -11.74 -12.23
C ALA A 39 15.85 -13.25 -12.23
N LEU A 40 15.02 -13.77 -13.15
CA LEU A 40 14.78 -15.20 -13.30
C LEU A 40 16.05 -15.97 -13.73
N GLN A 41 16.85 -15.40 -14.63
CA GLN A 41 18.13 -15.99 -15.05
C GLN A 41 19.13 -16.04 -13.89
N GLN A 42 19.22 -14.94 -13.13
CA GLN A 42 20.09 -14.89 -11.95
C GLN A 42 19.63 -15.89 -10.86
N ALA A 43 18.32 -15.99 -10.61
CA ALA A 43 17.77 -16.96 -9.67
C ALA A 43 18.10 -18.41 -10.06
N GLU A 44 18.02 -18.75 -11.35
CA GLU A 44 18.39 -20.07 -11.88
C GLU A 44 19.88 -20.36 -11.69
N GLN A 45 20.74 -19.39 -11.99
CA GLN A 45 22.18 -19.54 -11.85
C GLN A 45 22.62 -19.64 -10.40
N ASN A 46 22.10 -18.74 -9.52
CA ASN A 46 22.48 -18.65 -8.14
C ASN A 46 21.98 -19.85 -7.32
N SER A 47 20.75 -20.32 -7.58
CA SER A 47 20.24 -21.53 -6.93
C SER A 47 21.11 -22.75 -7.21
N ARG A 48 21.60 -22.92 -8.45
CA ARG A 48 22.56 -24.00 -8.82
C ARG A 48 23.89 -23.84 -8.10
N ARG A 49 24.46 -22.63 -8.05
CA ARG A 49 25.72 -22.34 -7.34
C ARG A 49 25.63 -22.67 -5.86
N LEU A 50 24.49 -22.37 -5.23
CA LEU A 50 24.22 -22.64 -3.83
C LEU A 50 23.70 -24.08 -3.57
N GLN A 51 23.57 -24.91 -4.63
CA GLN A 51 23.05 -26.29 -4.55
C GLN A 51 21.66 -26.37 -3.89
N GLN A 52 20.80 -25.39 -4.18
CA GLN A 52 19.43 -25.30 -3.67
C GLN A 52 18.41 -25.50 -4.79
N THR A 53 17.20 -25.92 -4.43
CA THR A 53 16.08 -25.85 -5.37
C THR A 53 15.76 -24.39 -5.66
N ARG A 54 15.24 -24.10 -6.86
CA ARG A 54 14.85 -22.73 -7.24
C ARG A 54 13.85 -22.14 -6.25
N ARG A 55 12.86 -22.93 -5.78
CA ARG A 55 11.89 -22.47 -4.76
C ARG A 55 12.61 -22.08 -3.47
N LYS A 56 13.46 -22.95 -2.93
CA LYS A 56 14.21 -22.65 -1.70
C LYS A 56 15.06 -21.39 -1.83
N PHE A 57 15.64 -21.17 -3.01
CA PHE A 57 16.41 -19.96 -3.29
C PHE A 57 15.51 -18.72 -3.31
N LEU A 58 14.38 -18.76 -4.05
CA LEU A 58 13.50 -17.60 -4.21
C LEU A 58 12.86 -17.14 -2.89
N ILE A 59 12.55 -18.04 -1.97
CA ILE A 59 12.03 -17.69 -0.63
C ILE A 59 13.10 -17.19 0.34
N SER A 60 14.36 -17.18 -0.05
CA SER A 60 15.45 -16.66 0.78
C SER A 60 15.75 -15.19 0.51
N SER A 61 16.44 -14.53 1.45
CA SER A 61 16.96 -13.16 1.27
C SER A 61 17.86 -13.04 0.03
N CYS A 62 18.64 -14.10 -0.31
CA CYS A 62 19.43 -14.11 -1.55
C CYS A 62 18.56 -14.07 -2.82
N GLY A 63 17.38 -14.66 -2.81
CA GLY A 63 16.42 -14.59 -3.91
C GLY A 63 15.90 -13.18 -4.13
N ALA A 64 15.50 -12.51 -3.05
CA ALA A 64 15.10 -11.12 -3.08
C ALA A 64 16.25 -10.18 -3.51
N ALA A 65 17.45 -10.36 -2.93
CA ALA A 65 18.64 -9.61 -3.32
C ALA A 65 18.99 -9.78 -4.81
N SER A 66 18.95 -11.01 -5.33
CA SER A 66 19.18 -11.27 -6.77
C SER A 66 18.18 -10.54 -7.65
N THR A 67 16.90 -10.48 -7.23
CA THR A 67 15.86 -9.80 -7.97
C THR A 67 16.12 -8.29 -8.00
N LEU A 68 16.40 -7.66 -6.87
CA LEU A 68 16.68 -6.22 -6.78
C LEU A 68 17.98 -5.84 -7.49
N LEU A 69 19.02 -6.67 -7.43
CA LEU A 69 20.27 -6.45 -8.18
C LEU A 69 20.04 -6.53 -9.70
N ALA A 70 19.16 -7.44 -10.15
CA ALA A 70 18.76 -7.49 -11.55
C ALA A 70 18.01 -6.22 -11.99
N PHE A 71 17.16 -5.68 -11.11
CA PHE A 71 16.47 -4.42 -11.36
C PHE A 71 17.45 -3.25 -11.45
N ASN A 72 18.41 -3.16 -10.54
CA ASN A 72 19.49 -2.16 -10.62
C ASN A 72 20.23 -2.25 -11.94
N GLN A 73 20.60 -3.46 -12.35
CA GLN A 73 21.33 -3.68 -13.61
C GLN A 73 20.52 -3.22 -14.82
N ALA A 74 19.25 -3.62 -14.93
CA ALA A 74 18.39 -3.25 -16.04
C ALA A 74 18.17 -1.72 -16.10
N ASN A 75 17.89 -1.09 -14.97
CA ASN A 75 17.69 0.35 -14.87
C ASN A 75 18.97 1.14 -15.23
N ALA A 76 20.13 0.70 -14.77
CA ALA A 76 21.42 1.32 -15.10
C ALA A 76 21.71 1.25 -16.62
N TYR A 77 21.43 0.12 -17.26
CA TYR A 77 21.55 -0.01 -18.73
C TYR A 77 20.60 0.92 -19.49
N ALA A 78 19.42 1.17 -18.94
CA ALA A 78 18.46 2.11 -19.50
C ALA A 78 18.79 3.58 -19.21
N GLY A 79 19.88 3.87 -18.50
CA GLY A 79 20.33 5.22 -18.18
C GLY A 79 19.58 5.89 -17.03
N LYS A 80 18.82 5.14 -16.24
CA LYS A 80 18.18 5.64 -15.01
C LYS A 80 19.26 6.02 -13.99
N ARG A 81 19.11 7.17 -13.33
CA ARG A 81 20.13 7.78 -12.46
C ARG A 81 19.61 8.18 -11.08
N GLY A 82 18.28 8.24 -10.87
CA GLY A 82 17.68 8.85 -9.70
C GLY A 82 17.84 8.06 -8.41
N GLY A 83 17.85 6.73 -8.50
CA GLY A 83 17.96 5.89 -7.32
C GLY A 83 18.42 4.48 -7.65
N TYR A 84 18.61 3.68 -6.61
CA TYR A 84 19.04 2.28 -6.71
C TYR A 84 18.69 1.53 -5.43
N PHE A 85 18.68 0.21 -5.49
CA PHE A 85 18.63 -0.63 -4.30
C PHE A 85 20.06 -0.86 -3.81
N ASP A 86 20.35 -0.35 -2.61
CA ASP A 86 21.69 -0.39 -2.00
C ASP A 86 21.95 -1.78 -1.43
N LEU A 87 22.57 -2.63 -2.24
CA LEU A 87 22.86 -4.03 -1.94
C LEU A 87 24.31 -4.36 -2.25
N HIS A 88 24.90 -5.16 -1.38
CA HIS A 88 26.23 -5.70 -1.69
C HIS A 88 26.15 -6.58 -2.96
N PRO A 89 27.11 -6.50 -3.89
CA PRO A 89 27.08 -7.28 -5.14
C PRO A 89 26.97 -8.79 -4.92
N ASP A 90 27.52 -9.31 -3.82
CA ASP A 90 27.48 -10.72 -3.46
C ASP A 90 26.20 -11.16 -2.73
N ALA A 91 25.26 -10.22 -2.40
CA ALA A 91 24.03 -10.51 -1.67
C ALA A 91 23.15 -11.57 -2.36
N GLY A 92 23.28 -11.73 -3.68
CA GLY A 92 22.62 -12.81 -4.42
C GLY A 92 23.17 -14.23 -4.13
N LEU A 93 24.32 -14.34 -3.46
CA LEU A 93 25.02 -15.63 -3.16
C LEU A 93 25.42 -15.74 -1.70
N ASP A 94 25.56 -14.63 -1.00
CA ASP A 94 25.93 -14.57 0.41
C ASP A 94 24.71 -14.20 1.26
N ARG A 95 24.25 -15.17 2.06
CA ARG A 95 23.09 -15.00 2.93
C ARG A 95 23.30 -13.89 3.97
N PHE A 96 24.50 -13.73 4.48
CA PHE A 96 24.77 -12.70 5.49
C PHE A 96 24.73 -11.32 4.88
N ALA A 97 25.33 -11.13 3.71
CA ALA A 97 25.25 -9.87 2.97
C ALA A 97 23.81 -9.54 2.54
N ALA A 98 23.00 -10.55 2.17
CA ALA A 98 21.59 -10.35 1.85
C ALA A 98 20.77 -9.94 3.10
N ALA A 99 20.97 -10.67 4.20
CA ALA A 99 20.23 -10.43 5.45
C ALA A 99 20.54 -9.04 6.04
N GLU A 100 21.81 -8.62 6.02
CA GLU A 100 22.22 -7.30 6.53
C GLU A 100 21.43 -6.13 5.89
N GLN A 101 20.99 -6.28 4.65
CA GLN A 101 20.36 -5.21 3.87
C GLN A 101 18.85 -5.40 3.66
N LEU A 102 18.35 -6.64 3.75
CA LEU A 102 16.95 -6.97 3.45
C LEU A 102 16.16 -7.50 4.64
N GLU A 103 16.83 -7.96 5.69
CA GLU A 103 16.20 -8.34 6.95
C GLU A 103 16.41 -7.21 7.97
N GLY A 104 15.43 -6.96 8.82
CA GLY A 104 15.50 -5.90 9.81
C GLY A 104 14.58 -6.20 10.99
N ASN A 105 14.68 -5.37 12.01
CA ASN A 105 13.85 -5.42 13.21
C ASN A 105 13.16 -4.08 13.46
N GLU A 106 12.97 -3.30 12.39
CA GLU A 106 12.21 -2.08 12.46
C GLU A 106 10.76 -2.40 12.84
N PHE A 107 10.17 -1.55 13.65
CA PHE A 107 8.73 -1.56 13.86
C PHE A 107 8.03 -1.14 12.57
N ILE A 108 7.21 -2.02 12.00
CA ILE A 108 6.48 -1.78 10.75
C ILE A 108 5.00 -1.65 11.03
N PHE A 109 4.49 -0.45 10.84
CA PHE A 109 3.10 -0.10 10.95
C PHE A 109 2.54 0.28 9.58
N ASP A 110 1.84 -0.65 8.95
CA ASP A 110 1.19 -0.46 7.67
C ASP A 110 -0.20 0.16 7.89
N VAL A 111 -0.38 1.39 7.43
CA VAL A 111 -1.62 2.12 7.67
C VAL A 111 -2.72 1.83 6.66
N GLN A 112 -2.46 0.97 5.65
CA GLN A 112 -3.44 0.66 4.61
C GLN A 112 -3.38 -0.79 4.16
N GLY A 113 -4.37 -1.57 4.58
CA GLY A 113 -4.61 -2.92 4.09
C GLY A 113 -6.09 -3.16 3.80
N HIS A 114 -6.38 -4.14 2.97
CA HIS A 114 -7.71 -4.50 2.51
C HIS A 114 -7.85 -6.01 2.34
N TYR A 115 -9.05 -6.51 2.53
CA TYR A 115 -9.47 -7.83 2.08
C TYR A 115 -10.92 -7.77 1.58
N VAL A 116 -11.45 -8.87 1.10
CA VAL A 116 -12.83 -9.00 0.65
C VAL A 116 -13.46 -10.19 1.36
N ASN A 117 -14.70 -10.04 1.87
CA ASN A 117 -15.45 -11.16 2.39
C ASN A 117 -16.07 -11.98 1.22
N PRO A 118 -15.56 -13.18 0.89
CA PRO A 118 -16.05 -13.97 -0.23
C PRO A 118 -17.48 -14.48 -0.05
N GLU A 119 -17.98 -14.50 1.18
CA GLU A 119 -19.31 -14.99 1.55
C GLU A 119 -20.29 -13.84 1.88
N GLY A 120 -19.86 -12.59 1.72
CA GLY A 120 -20.67 -11.42 2.06
C GLY A 120 -21.91 -11.24 1.17
N ASP A 121 -22.94 -10.64 1.71
CA ASP A 121 -24.22 -10.36 1.03
C ASP A 121 -24.08 -9.40 -0.16
N TRP A 122 -23.01 -8.61 -0.19
CA TRP A 122 -22.69 -7.69 -1.28
C TRP A 122 -22.63 -8.37 -2.65
N LEU A 123 -22.26 -9.65 -2.70
CA LEU A 123 -22.22 -10.43 -3.95
C LEU A 123 -23.59 -10.57 -4.61
N GLY A 124 -24.66 -10.67 -3.83
CA GLY A 124 -26.04 -10.69 -4.32
C GLY A 124 -26.49 -9.36 -4.92
N GLN A 125 -25.85 -8.27 -4.51
CA GLN A 125 -26.15 -6.91 -4.95
C GLN A 125 -25.29 -6.49 -6.16
N LEU A 126 -24.34 -7.31 -6.60
CA LEU A 126 -23.52 -7.00 -7.78
C LEU A 126 -24.37 -6.86 -9.04
N PRO A 127 -24.09 -5.86 -9.88
CA PRO A 127 -24.70 -5.78 -11.20
C PRO A 127 -24.32 -7.03 -12.03
N GLU A 128 -25.21 -7.44 -12.91
CA GLU A 128 -25.03 -8.65 -13.74
C GLU A 128 -23.71 -8.63 -14.53
N SER A 129 -23.29 -7.44 -14.96
CA SER A 129 -22.01 -7.23 -15.67
C SER A 129 -20.76 -7.53 -14.83
N ALA A 130 -20.84 -7.42 -13.50
CA ALA A 130 -19.71 -7.69 -12.59
C ALA A 130 -19.67 -9.15 -12.11
N ARG A 131 -20.81 -9.87 -12.14
CA ARG A 131 -20.89 -11.26 -11.66
C ARG A 131 -19.90 -12.21 -12.32
N PRO A 132 -19.65 -12.16 -13.65
CA PRO A 132 -18.65 -13.02 -14.27
C PRO A 132 -17.26 -12.85 -13.71
N TYR A 133 -16.88 -11.61 -13.30
CA TYR A 133 -15.58 -11.35 -12.69
C TYR A 133 -15.47 -11.97 -11.28
N ALA A 134 -16.50 -11.81 -10.46
CA ALA A 134 -16.53 -12.41 -9.12
C ALA A 134 -16.52 -13.95 -9.16
N GLN A 135 -16.94 -14.55 -10.28
CA GLN A 135 -16.97 -15.99 -10.51
C GLN A 135 -15.75 -16.51 -11.28
N MET A 136 -14.79 -15.65 -11.62
CA MET A 136 -13.60 -16.07 -12.36
C MET A 136 -12.82 -17.14 -11.59
N GLU A 137 -12.61 -18.28 -12.25
CA GLU A 137 -11.62 -19.26 -11.82
C GLU A 137 -10.22 -18.71 -12.13
N LYS A 138 -9.61 -18.08 -11.14
CA LYS A 138 -8.23 -17.61 -11.23
C LYS A 138 -7.43 -18.35 -10.18
N ALA A 139 -6.70 -19.37 -10.60
CA ALA A 139 -5.80 -20.11 -9.74
C ALA A 139 -4.61 -19.23 -9.31
N SER A 140 -4.84 -18.26 -8.44
CA SER A 140 -3.85 -17.28 -8.00
C SER A 140 -3.36 -17.51 -6.57
N CYS A 141 -4.10 -18.26 -5.76
CA CYS A 141 -3.71 -18.66 -4.42
C CYS A 141 -4.09 -20.12 -4.15
N GLU A 142 -3.65 -20.68 -3.03
CA GLU A 142 -3.94 -22.07 -2.67
C GLU A 142 -5.44 -22.31 -2.45
N ALA A 143 -6.12 -21.35 -1.80
CA ALA A 143 -7.55 -21.39 -1.57
C ALA A 143 -8.40 -21.46 -2.86
N ALA A 144 -7.85 -21.00 -4.00
CA ALA A 144 -8.51 -21.07 -5.30
C ALA A 144 -8.60 -22.47 -5.89
N SER A 145 -7.91 -23.45 -5.34
CA SER A 145 -7.93 -24.84 -5.84
C SER A 145 -9.09 -25.67 -5.32
N GLU A 146 -9.87 -25.18 -4.35
CA GLU A 146 -11.00 -25.89 -3.79
C GLU A 146 -12.18 -25.98 -4.78
N PRO A 147 -12.70 -27.19 -5.08
CA PRO A 147 -13.81 -27.36 -6.01
C PRO A 147 -15.08 -26.63 -5.55
N GLY A 148 -15.66 -25.83 -6.43
CA GLY A 148 -16.88 -25.07 -6.16
C GLY A 148 -16.67 -23.79 -5.35
N SER A 149 -15.43 -23.46 -5.00
CA SER A 149 -15.09 -22.19 -4.37
C SER A 149 -15.28 -21.04 -5.36
N ARG A 150 -15.54 -19.85 -4.85
CA ARG A 150 -15.41 -18.59 -5.61
C ARG A 150 -13.94 -18.26 -5.76
N ALA A 151 -13.21 -19.13 -6.43
CA ALA A 151 -11.76 -19.32 -6.42
C ALA A 151 -10.94 -18.02 -6.32
N TYR A 152 -11.33 -17.01 -7.09
CA TYR A 152 -10.63 -15.74 -7.09
C TYR A 152 -10.82 -14.94 -5.78
N LEU A 153 -12.07 -14.89 -5.27
CA LEU A 153 -12.38 -14.10 -4.08
C LEU A 153 -11.78 -14.72 -2.81
N ASN A 154 -11.63 -16.04 -2.77
CA ASN A 154 -10.97 -16.70 -1.65
C ASN A 154 -9.51 -16.27 -1.47
N CYS A 155 -8.83 -15.87 -2.56
CA CYS A 155 -7.49 -15.29 -2.48
C CYS A 155 -7.46 -13.91 -1.82
N LEU A 156 -8.61 -13.28 -1.65
CA LEU A 156 -8.77 -11.95 -1.04
C LEU A 156 -9.46 -12.04 0.34
N SER A 157 -9.59 -13.24 0.92
CA SER A 157 -10.28 -13.47 2.20
C SER A 157 -9.49 -12.97 3.40
N ALA A 158 -10.15 -12.91 4.55
CA ALA A 158 -9.54 -12.56 5.84
C ALA A 158 -8.39 -13.50 6.21
N ASP A 159 -8.50 -14.80 5.93
CA ASP A 159 -7.47 -15.79 6.24
C ASP A 159 -6.18 -15.54 5.43
N GLU A 160 -6.32 -15.30 4.13
CA GLU A 160 -5.18 -14.93 3.27
C GLU A 160 -4.59 -13.59 3.69
N PHE A 161 -5.42 -12.62 4.06
CA PHE A 161 -4.97 -11.33 4.58
C PHE A 161 -4.13 -11.50 5.86
N ILE A 162 -4.60 -12.25 6.84
CA ILE A 162 -3.88 -12.50 8.10
C ILE A 162 -2.55 -13.20 7.82
N LYS A 163 -2.56 -14.22 6.93
CA LYS A 163 -1.35 -14.94 6.55
C LYS A 163 -0.34 -14.04 5.84
N ASP A 164 -0.75 -13.37 4.78
CA ASP A 164 0.13 -12.57 3.94
C ASP A 164 0.72 -11.36 4.69
N VAL A 165 -0.07 -10.75 5.58
CA VAL A 165 0.35 -9.58 6.36
C VAL A 165 1.21 -9.98 7.55
N PHE A 166 0.75 -10.90 8.40
CA PHE A 166 1.40 -11.14 9.70
C PHE A 166 2.36 -12.33 9.73
N LEU A 167 2.24 -13.27 8.80
CA LEU A 167 3.12 -14.44 8.74
C LEU A 167 4.16 -14.33 7.62
N ASP A 168 3.75 -13.91 6.43
CA ASP A 168 4.62 -13.80 5.25
C ASP A 168 5.33 -12.44 5.13
N SER A 169 5.08 -11.48 6.02
CA SER A 169 5.76 -10.19 5.99
C SER A 169 6.27 -9.74 7.36
N ASP A 170 7.08 -8.69 7.37
CA ASP A 170 7.63 -8.09 8.60
C ASP A 170 6.66 -7.08 9.23
N THR A 171 5.41 -7.01 8.79
CA THR A 171 4.40 -6.09 9.34
C THR A 171 4.05 -6.44 10.78
N ASP A 172 4.16 -5.46 11.67
CA ASP A 172 3.81 -5.60 13.09
C ASP A 172 2.38 -5.16 13.38
N ILE A 173 1.96 -4.03 12.82
CA ILE A 173 0.60 -3.49 12.93
C ILE A 173 0.08 -3.17 11.53
N MET A 174 -1.20 -3.48 11.31
CA MET A 174 -1.92 -3.16 10.09
C MET A 174 -3.20 -2.39 10.42
N VAL A 175 -3.54 -1.40 9.61
CA VAL A 175 -4.88 -0.81 9.61
C VAL A 175 -5.68 -1.41 8.47
N LEU A 176 -6.78 -2.09 8.81
CA LEU A 176 -7.75 -2.55 7.85
C LEU A 176 -8.62 -1.37 7.41
N SER A 177 -8.54 -1.04 6.15
CA SER A 177 -9.27 0.03 5.49
C SER A 177 -10.38 -0.52 4.61
N PHE A 178 -11.32 0.33 4.22
CA PHE A 178 -12.44 -0.04 3.37
C PHE A 178 -12.24 0.49 1.96
N VAL A 179 -12.79 -0.22 0.98
CA VAL A 179 -12.89 0.25 -0.40
C VAL A 179 -14.13 1.14 -0.59
N PRO A 180 -14.17 2.03 -1.60
CA PRO A 180 -15.35 2.83 -1.85
C PRO A 180 -16.51 1.95 -2.31
N SER A 181 -17.67 2.13 -1.69
CA SER A 181 -18.88 1.35 -1.98
C SER A 181 -20.12 2.03 -1.44
N THR A 182 -21.30 1.66 -1.93
CA THR A 182 -22.55 1.92 -1.21
C THR A 182 -22.69 0.97 -0.02
N ARG A 183 -23.52 1.31 0.96
CA ARG A 183 -23.71 0.48 2.16
C ARG A 183 -24.18 -0.94 1.86
N GLU A 184 -25.03 -1.09 0.84
CA GLU A 184 -25.57 -2.40 0.47
C GLU A 184 -24.58 -3.28 -0.27
N ARG A 185 -23.41 -2.71 -0.65
CA ARG A 185 -22.42 -3.38 -1.48
C ARG A 185 -21.02 -3.38 -0.86
N GLU A 186 -20.91 -3.18 0.43
CA GLU A 186 -19.61 -3.20 1.11
C GLU A 186 -18.97 -4.60 1.00
N PRO A 187 -17.81 -4.73 0.34
CA PRO A 187 -17.11 -6.01 0.24
C PRO A 187 -16.58 -6.51 1.59
N VAL A 188 -16.43 -5.60 2.54
CA VAL A 188 -16.15 -5.85 3.96
C VAL A 188 -16.99 -4.86 4.74
N THR A 189 -17.85 -5.38 5.63
CA THR A 189 -18.63 -4.56 6.55
C THR A 189 -17.80 -4.22 7.79
N ILE A 190 -18.28 -3.30 8.62
CA ILE A 190 -17.60 -2.98 9.88
C ILE A 190 -17.60 -4.18 10.83
N GLU A 191 -18.65 -5.02 10.79
CA GLU A 191 -18.76 -6.27 11.54
C GLU A 191 -17.73 -7.30 11.06
N ASP A 192 -17.54 -7.47 9.75
CA ASP A 192 -16.51 -8.34 9.18
C ASP A 192 -15.10 -7.88 9.62
N ALA A 193 -14.86 -6.58 9.57
CA ALA A 193 -13.59 -5.99 9.98
C ALA A 193 -13.33 -6.22 11.48
N ASP A 194 -14.33 -6.02 12.32
CA ASP A 194 -14.22 -6.30 13.76
C ASP A 194 -14.04 -7.79 14.04
N ALA A 195 -14.76 -8.66 13.37
CA ALA A 195 -14.58 -10.11 13.49
C ALA A 195 -13.13 -10.52 13.15
N THR A 196 -12.56 -9.95 12.11
CA THR A 196 -11.15 -10.19 11.74
C THR A 196 -10.20 -9.64 12.81
N ARG A 197 -10.47 -8.46 13.35
CA ARG A 197 -9.71 -7.89 14.49
C ARG A 197 -9.77 -8.81 15.71
N GLN A 198 -10.94 -9.37 16.03
CA GLN A 198 -11.10 -10.32 17.12
C GLN A 198 -10.29 -11.60 16.90
N ILE A 199 -10.24 -12.14 15.69
CA ILE A 199 -9.39 -13.30 15.37
C ILE A 199 -7.92 -12.99 15.68
N VAL A 200 -7.43 -11.83 15.29
CA VAL A 200 -6.05 -11.41 15.56
C VAL A 200 -5.83 -11.20 17.06
N ALA A 201 -6.83 -10.65 17.77
CA ALA A 201 -6.79 -10.47 19.23
C ALA A 201 -6.80 -11.81 20.00
N ASP A 202 -7.59 -12.80 19.54
CA ASP A 202 -7.64 -14.15 20.14
C ASP A 202 -6.30 -14.88 19.94
N LEU A 203 -5.55 -14.54 18.92
CA LEU A 203 -4.15 -14.94 18.80
C LEU A 203 -3.25 -14.16 19.78
N GLN A 204 -3.82 -13.40 20.70
CA GLN A 204 -3.14 -12.50 21.65
C GLN A 204 -2.26 -11.44 20.97
N GLY A 205 -2.57 -11.10 19.74
CA GLY A 205 -1.98 -10.01 18.99
C GLY A 205 -2.81 -8.73 19.13
N SER A 206 -3.20 -8.37 20.38
CA SER A 206 -3.99 -7.17 20.64
C SER A 206 -3.36 -5.92 20.01
N LYS A 207 -4.18 -5.08 19.39
CA LYS A 207 -3.77 -3.88 18.66
C LYS A 207 -2.88 -4.11 17.42
N ARG A 208 -2.65 -5.34 16.99
CA ARG A 208 -1.96 -5.59 15.72
C ARG A 208 -2.83 -5.30 14.50
N LEU A 209 -4.14 -5.39 14.65
CA LEU A 209 -5.09 -4.99 13.62
C LEU A 209 -6.00 -3.88 14.16
N MET A 210 -5.88 -2.71 13.53
CA MET A 210 -6.77 -1.56 13.76
C MET A 210 -7.75 -1.47 12.59
N ILE A 211 -8.88 -0.78 12.78
CA ILE A 211 -9.91 -0.62 11.74
C ILE A 211 -10.27 0.84 11.53
N HIS A 212 -10.65 1.18 10.31
CA HIS A 212 -11.25 2.49 9.98
C HIS A 212 -12.76 2.47 10.10
N GLY A 213 -13.38 3.64 10.21
CA GLY A 213 -14.77 3.87 9.91
C GLY A 213 -14.91 4.44 8.49
N ARG A 214 -15.63 3.74 7.59
CA ARG A 214 -15.89 4.26 6.25
C ARG A 214 -16.91 5.37 6.28
N VAL A 215 -16.63 6.49 5.63
CA VAL A 215 -17.57 7.62 5.49
C VAL A 215 -17.40 8.28 4.13
N ASN A 216 -18.47 8.34 3.35
CA ASN A 216 -18.56 9.21 2.18
C ASN A 216 -19.62 10.28 2.46
N PRO A 217 -19.24 11.50 2.84
CA PRO A 217 -20.17 12.52 3.33
C PRO A 217 -21.21 13.00 2.31
N ASN A 218 -21.01 12.70 1.03
CA ASN A 218 -21.95 12.95 -0.06
C ASN A 218 -22.91 11.76 -0.29
N GLN A 219 -22.83 10.69 0.51
CA GLN A 219 -23.75 9.56 0.51
C GLN A 219 -24.76 9.71 1.66
N GLU A 220 -26.04 9.48 1.36
CA GLU A 220 -27.12 9.59 2.35
C GLU A 220 -26.87 8.66 3.54
N GLY A 221 -26.98 9.17 4.76
CA GLY A 221 -26.84 8.43 6.02
C GLY A 221 -25.41 8.20 6.48
N ASP A 222 -24.36 8.47 5.67
CA ASP A 222 -22.98 8.22 6.08
C ASP A 222 -22.49 9.20 7.15
N LEU A 223 -22.92 10.46 7.09
CA LEU A 223 -22.60 11.43 8.13
C LEU A 223 -23.24 11.05 9.47
N GLU A 224 -24.49 10.60 9.46
CA GLU A 224 -25.21 10.15 10.66
C GLU A 224 -24.59 8.92 11.30
N ALA A 225 -24.09 7.98 10.47
CA ALA A 225 -23.45 6.77 10.95
C ALA A 225 -22.09 6.98 11.66
N MET A 226 -21.48 8.15 11.51
CA MET A 226 -20.21 8.44 12.17
C MET A 226 -20.29 8.31 13.70
N ASP A 227 -21.44 8.68 14.31
CA ASP A 227 -21.63 8.56 15.77
C ASP A 227 -21.60 7.10 16.21
N GLU A 228 -22.29 6.22 15.47
CA GLU A 228 -22.32 4.79 15.75
C GLU A 228 -20.93 4.16 15.56
N LEU A 229 -20.26 4.49 14.44
CA LEU A 229 -18.91 4.00 14.16
C LEU A 229 -17.95 4.36 15.30
N ALA A 230 -17.98 5.61 15.79
CA ALA A 230 -17.10 6.06 16.85
C ALA A 230 -17.47 5.48 18.24
N ALA A 231 -18.78 5.23 18.48
CA ALA A 231 -19.24 4.75 19.78
C ALA A 231 -19.07 3.24 19.97
N ASN A 232 -19.22 2.44 18.91
CA ASN A 232 -19.40 1.00 19.04
C ASN A 232 -18.20 0.19 18.51
N TRP A 233 -17.31 0.76 17.66
CA TRP A 233 -16.37 -0.05 16.90
C TRP A 233 -14.89 0.23 17.17
N ASP A 234 -14.55 1.13 18.12
CA ASP A 234 -13.15 1.50 18.40
C ASP A 234 -12.32 1.74 17.12
N ILE A 235 -12.86 2.60 16.27
CA ILE A 235 -12.21 2.95 15.00
C ILE A 235 -11.00 3.86 15.22
N SER A 236 -9.95 3.69 14.45
CA SER A 236 -8.70 4.48 14.56
C SER A 236 -8.71 5.77 13.74
N ALA A 237 -9.58 5.86 12.74
CA ALA A 237 -9.74 7.00 11.84
C ALA A 237 -11.06 6.91 11.07
N PHE A 238 -11.49 8.02 10.49
CA PHE A 238 -12.48 7.99 9.42
C PHE A 238 -11.78 7.95 8.06
N LYS A 239 -12.20 7.01 7.20
CA LYS A 239 -11.71 6.86 5.82
C LYS A 239 -12.73 7.34 4.83
N THR A 240 -12.31 8.18 3.88
CA THR A 240 -13.15 8.72 2.82
C THR A 240 -12.47 8.69 1.44
N TYR A 241 -13.30 8.70 0.41
CA TYR A 241 -12.89 8.70 -0.99
C TYR A 241 -13.52 9.89 -1.70
N THR A 242 -12.75 10.97 -1.87
CA THR A 242 -13.25 12.22 -2.46
C THR A 242 -13.66 12.10 -3.93
N GLN A 243 -13.15 11.08 -4.61
CA GLN A 243 -13.48 10.77 -6.02
C GLN A 243 -14.79 10.00 -6.17
N TYR A 244 -15.33 9.45 -5.08
CA TYR A 244 -16.49 8.56 -5.08
C TYR A 244 -17.73 9.29 -4.57
N GLY A 245 -18.88 8.94 -5.12
CA GLY A 245 -20.17 9.41 -4.65
C GLY A 245 -21.32 8.93 -5.51
N PRO A 246 -22.57 9.13 -5.04
CA PRO A 246 -23.77 8.80 -5.79
C PRO A 246 -23.77 9.47 -7.15
N GLY A 247 -24.09 8.68 -8.20
CA GLY A 247 -24.10 9.19 -9.57
C GLY A 247 -22.71 9.49 -10.15
N GLY A 248 -21.63 9.02 -9.50
CA GLY A 248 -20.26 9.28 -9.94
C GLY A 248 -19.75 10.69 -9.65
N VAL A 249 -20.39 11.41 -8.73
CA VAL A 249 -20.04 12.78 -8.36
C VAL A 249 -19.15 12.77 -7.11
N GLY A 250 -17.90 13.20 -7.26
CA GLY A 250 -16.97 13.40 -6.16
C GLY A 250 -17.21 14.71 -5.40
N PHE A 251 -16.36 14.97 -4.41
CA PHE A 251 -16.37 16.19 -3.60
C PHE A 251 -14.95 16.56 -3.17
N PHE A 252 -14.74 17.80 -2.73
CA PHE A 252 -13.53 18.19 -2.05
C PHE A 252 -13.75 18.25 -0.54
N LEU A 253 -12.69 18.03 0.25
CA LEU A 253 -12.80 18.11 1.72
C LEU A 253 -13.20 19.51 2.22
N HIS A 254 -12.95 20.54 1.43
CA HIS A 254 -13.36 21.91 1.76
C HIS A 254 -14.78 22.27 1.34
N ASP A 255 -15.49 21.39 0.63
CA ASP A 255 -16.91 21.54 0.32
C ASP A 255 -17.77 21.34 1.58
N GLU A 256 -19.03 21.72 1.53
CA GLU A 256 -19.96 21.65 2.68
C GLU A 256 -19.99 20.24 3.30
N ALA A 257 -20.10 19.20 2.48
CA ALA A 257 -20.14 17.80 2.93
C ALA A 257 -18.83 17.38 3.60
N GLY A 258 -17.68 17.73 3.01
CA GLY A 258 -16.36 17.43 3.57
C GLY A 258 -16.12 18.15 4.90
N ILE A 259 -16.49 19.43 4.98
CA ILE A 259 -16.41 20.21 6.23
C ILE A 259 -17.30 19.61 7.32
N ALA A 260 -18.54 19.23 6.99
CA ALA A 260 -19.47 18.62 7.93
C ALA A 260 -18.89 17.31 8.53
N MET A 261 -18.24 16.49 7.69
CA MET A 261 -17.55 15.28 8.13
C MET A 261 -16.40 15.59 9.09
N ILE A 262 -15.52 16.55 8.74
CA ILE A 262 -14.37 16.91 9.57
C ILE A 262 -14.82 17.47 10.92
N GLU A 263 -15.80 18.37 10.94
CA GLU A 263 -16.36 18.95 12.16
C GLU A 263 -17.03 17.87 13.04
N ARG A 264 -17.69 16.88 12.42
CA ARG A 264 -18.29 15.76 13.17
C ARG A 264 -17.21 14.85 13.76
N ALA A 265 -16.18 14.47 12.99
CA ALA A 265 -15.05 13.71 13.49
C ALA A 265 -14.35 14.40 14.67
N GLN A 266 -14.15 15.71 14.59
CA GLN A 266 -13.57 16.53 15.66
C GLN A 266 -14.43 16.46 16.95
N ARG A 267 -15.77 16.59 16.84
CA ARG A 267 -16.68 16.46 17.99
C ARG A 267 -16.67 15.07 18.62
N LEU A 268 -16.53 14.03 17.78
CA LEU A 268 -16.45 12.63 18.24
C LEU A 268 -15.08 12.25 18.83
N GLY A 269 -14.09 13.15 18.73
CA GLY A 269 -12.74 12.91 19.24
C GLY A 269 -11.88 12.04 18.32
N VAL A 270 -12.35 11.68 17.12
CA VAL A 270 -11.59 10.93 16.12
C VAL A 270 -10.75 11.92 15.32
N ARG A 271 -9.46 11.99 15.59
CA ARG A 271 -8.57 13.03 15.08
C ARG A 271 -8.01 12.76 13.69
N ASN A 272 -8.07 11.54 13.21
CA ASN A 272 -7.48 11.12 11.94
C ASN A 272 -8.55 11.08 10.84
N ILE A 273 -8.31 11.82 9.76
CA ILE A 273 -9.05 11.73 8.51
C ILE A 273 -8.12 11.12 7.47
N CYS A 274 -8.41 9.89 7.07
CA CYS A 274 -7.71 9.19 6.00
C CYS A 274 -8.46 9.46 4.70
N VAL A 275 -7.81 10.13 3.75
CA VAL A 275 -8.44 10.51 2.49
C VAL A 275 -7.70 9.94 1.30
N HIS A 276 -8.43 9.25 0.43
CA HIS A 276 -7.89 8.78 -0.84
C HIS A 276 -7.66 9.97 -1.78
N LYS A 277 -6.41 10.18 -2.21
CA LYS A 277 -5.99 11.22 -3.14
C LYS A 277 -4.91 10.68 -4.08
N GLY A 278 -5.03 10.99 -5.35
CA GLY A 278 -4.25 10.34 -6.40
C GLY A 278 -4.92 9.07 -6.89
N LEU A 279 -4.20 8.24 -7.65
CA LEU A 279 -4.68 6.98 -8.22
C LEU A 279 -6.16 7.06 -8.65
N PRO A 280 -6.49 7.89 -9.66
CA PRO A 280 -7.87 8.15 -10.04
C PRO A 280 -8.57 6.90 -10.57
N PHE A 281 -9.84 6.70 -10.23
CA PHE A 281 -10.69 5.58 -10.68
C PHE A 281 -11.00 5.67 -12.20
N GLY A 282 -9.97 5.51 -13.04
CA GLY A 282 -10.13 5.75 -14.47
C GLY A 282 -10.54 7.20 -14.75
N PRO A 283 -11.53 7.44 -15.63
CA PRO A 283 -11.97 8.79 -15.98
C PRO A 283 -12.86 9.45 -14.94
N GLN A 284 -13.33 8.71 -13.93
CA GLN A 284 -14.36 9.18 -13.01
C GLN A 284 -13.77 10.10 -11.94
N SER A 285 -14.34 11.29 -11.80
CA SER A 285 -13.97 12.30 -10.78
C SER A 285 -12.47 12.56 -10.65
N TYR A 286 -11.73 12.63 -11.76
CA TYR A 286 -10.29 12.86 -11.76
C TYR A 286 -9.88 14.11 -10.96
N GLU A 287 -10.63 15.21 -11.09
CA GLU A 287 -10.35 16.45 -10.37
C GLU A 287 -10.38 16.29 -8.84
N HIS A 288 -11.28 15.45 -8.32
CA HIS A 288 -11.39 15.19 -6.88
C HIS A 288 -10.30 14.27 -6.34
N SER A 289 -9.51 13.63 -7.23
CA SER A 289 -8.29 12.90 -6.86
C SER A 289 -7.13 13.83 -6.57
N GLN A 290 -7.19 15.09 -7.02
CA GLN A 290 -6.15 16.09 -6.78
C GLN A 290 -6.16 16.57 -5.33
N CYS A 291 -5.02 17.03 -4.84
CA CYS A 291 -4.83 17.41 -3.43
C CYS A 291 -5.04 18.90 -3.15
N SER A 292 -5.70 19.64 -4.04
CA SER A 292 -5.89 21.11 -3.90
C SER A 292 -6.59 21.52 -2.61
N ASP A 293 -7.43 20.66 -2.06
CA ASP A 293 -8.20 20.86 -0.83
C ASP A 293 -7.42 20.60 0.46
N ILE A 294 -6.34 19.84 0.41
CA ILE A 294 -5.63 19.35 1.60
C ILE A 294 -5.05 20.49 2.42
N GLY A 295 -4.32 21.41 1.80
CA GLY A 295 -3.74 22.56 2.51
C GLY A 295 -4.81 23.46 3.12
N ILE A 296 -5.97 23.60 2.45
CA ILE A 296 -7.11 24.42 2.92
C ILE A 296 -7.65 23.84 4.23
N VAL A 297 -7.97 22.54 4.25
CA VAL A 297 -8.55 21.90 5.45
C VAL A 297 -7.52 21.74 6.55
N ALA A 298 -6.27 21.47 6.23
CA ALA A 298 -5.20 21.38 7.21
C ALA A 298 -4.99 22.70 7.97
N LYS A 299 -5.03 23.83 7.28
CA LYS A 299 -4.96 25.15 7.88
C LYS A 299 -6.19 25.50 8.70
N ARG A 300 -7.38 25.10 8.24
CA ARG A 300 -8.65 25.37 8.93
C ARG A 300 -8.81 24.53 10.21
N PHE A 301 -8.31 23.30 10.21
CA PHE A 301 -8.46 22.33 11.29
C PHE A 301 -7.09 21.86 11.82
N PRO A 302 -6.32 22.72 12.53
CA PRO A 302 -4.96 22.40 12.95
C PRO A 302 -4.85 21.26 13.98
N ASP A 303 -5.96 20.94 14.67
CA ASP A 303 -6.03 19.85 15.64
C ASP A 303 -6.42 18.49 15.03
N MET A 304 -6.71 18.46 13.73
CA MET A 304 -7.03 17.25 12.98
C MET A 304 -5.81 16.81 12.16
N ASN A 305 -5.63 15.51 11.99
CA ASN A 305 -4.61 14.92 11.12
C ASN A 305 -5.23 14.53 9.79
N PHE A 306 -4.60 14.91 8.69
CA PHE A 306 -5.01 14.54 7.33
C PHE A 306 -3.99 13.56 6.75
N LEU A 307 -4.36 12.28 6.70
CA LEU A 307 -3.53 11.21 6.13
C LEU A 307 -3.92 11.06 4.66
N VAL A 308 -3.06 11.55 3.78
CA VAL A 308 -3.28 11.62 2.34
C VAL A 308 -2.81 10.31 1.73
N TYR A 309 -3.75 9.38 1.55
CA TYR A 309 -3.48 8.06 0.98
C TYR A 309 -3.07 8.21 -0.47
N HIS A 310 -2.00 7.49 -0.84
CA HIS A 310 -1.31 7.57 -2.13
C HIS A 310 -0.62 8.92 -2.40
N SER A 311 -0.63 9.87 -1.45
CA SER A 311 0.11 11.15 -1.53
C SER A 311 -0.21 11.99 -2.78
N GLY A 312 -1.38 11.81 -3.39
CA GLY A 312 -1.74 12.46 -4.65
C GLY A 312 -1.08 11.83 -5.90
N PHE A 313 -0.39 10.69 -5.76
CA PHE A 313 0.33 10.05 -6.86
C PHE A 313 -0.60 9.62 -8.00
N VAL A 314 -0.17 9.86 -9.24
CA VAL A 314 -0.88 9.44 -10.45
C VAL A 314 0.06 8.57 -11.29
N ALA A 315 -0.27 7.31 -11.44
CA ALA A 315 0.61 6.30 -12.02
C ALA A 315 1.02 6.56 -13.50
N THR A 316 0.26 7.39 -14.23
CA THR A 316 0.55 7.80 -15.60
C THR A 316 1.36 9.10 -15.69
N VAL A 317 1.62 9.76 -14.57
CA VAL A 317 2.40 11.01 -14.50
C VAL A 317 3.85 10.67 -14.15
N GLN A 318 4.78 11.17 -14.96
CA GLN A 318 6.21 11.07 -14.67
C GLN A 318 6.58 12.07 -13.58
N GLU A 319 6.99 11.59 -12.42
CA GLU A 319 7.47 12.44 -11.34
C GLU A 319 8.76 13.16 -11.73
N GLN A 320 8.86 14.41 -11.32
CA GLN A 320 10.02 15.28 -11.57
C GLN A 320 10.29 16.14 -10.31
N ALA A 321 11.37 16.90 -10.31
CA ALA A 321 11.59 17.90 -9.29
C ALA A 321 10.41 18.90 -9.25
N PHE A 322 9.96 19.22 -8.05
CA PHE A 322 8.87 20.19 -7.89
C PHE A 322 9.23 21.55 -8.46
N ALA A 323 8.30 22.16 -9.18
CA ALA A 323 8.38 23.51 -9.70
C ALA A 323 7.07 24.24 -9.40
N ALA A 324 7.13 25.26 -8.55
CA ALA A 324 5.95 26.03 -8.15
C ALA A 324 5.23 26.62 -9.36
N GLY A 325 3.90 26.49 -9.37
CA GLY A 325 3.06 27.02 -10.44
C GLY A 325 3.15 26.28 -11.79
N ALA A 326 3.86 25.16 -11.86
CA ALA A 326 3.97 24.38 -13.10
C ALA A 326 2.66 23.66 -13.49
N GLY A 327 1.68 23.59 -12.58
CA GLY A 327 0.38 22.94 -12.81
C GLY A 327 0.48 21.45 -13.15
N ARG A 328 1.45 20.75 -12.54
CA ARG A 328 1.63 19.32 -12.76
C ARG A 328 0.71 18.52 -11.83
N ASP A 329 0.16 17.46 -12.36
CA ASP A 329 -0.58 16.45 -11.60
C ASP A 329 0.37 15.61 -10.72
N GLY A 330 -0.20 14.66 -9.99
CA GLY A 330 0.56 13.78 -9.12
C GLY A 330 0.89 14.43 -7.76
N ILE A 331 2.00 14.03 -7.17
CA ILE A 331 2.46 14.50 -5.85
C ILE A 331 2.62 16.03 -5.82
N ASP A 332 2.89 16.67 -6.96
CA ASP A 332 3.02 18.13 -7.05
C ASP A 332 1.75 18.86 -6.63
N THR A 333 0.56 18.26 -6.79
CA THR A 333 -0.71 18.86 -6.35
C THR A 333 -0.79 18.96 -4.82
N LEU A 334 -0.30 17.94 -4.11
CA LEU A 334 -0.20 17.97 -2.65
C LEU A 334 0.75 19.08 -2.19
N ILE A 335 1.96 19.08 -2.74
CA ILE A 335 2.99 20.05 -2.37
C ILE A 335 2.55 21.48 -2.65
N GLN A 336 1.94 21.73 -3.83
CA GLN A 336 1.44 23.05 -4.19
C GLN A 336 0.36 23.51 -3.19
N SER A 337 -0.57 22.61 -2.83
CA SER A 337 -1.63 22.91 -1.85
C SER A 337 -1.08 23.27 -0.48
N LEU A 338 -0.04 22.57 -0.01
CA LEU A 338 0.62 22.90 1.26
C LEU A 338 1.30 24.28 1.22
N ILE A 339 2.02 24.59 0.14
CA ILE A 339 2.70 25.87 -0.04
C ILE A 339 1.69 27.02 -0.10
N ASP A 340 0.64 26.89 -0.91
CA ASP A 340 -0.38 27.93 -1.12
C ASP A 340 -1.13 28.28 0.19
N ASN A 341 -1.25 27.32 1.09
CA ASN A 341 -1.90 27.50 2.37
C ASN A 341 -0.94 27.70 3.56
N ALA A 342 0.35 27.80 3.30
CA ALA A 342 1.40 27.96 4.31
C ALA A 342 1.40 26.84 5.39
N VAL A 343 1.12 25.61 5.00
CA VAL A 343 1.24 24.42 5.86
C VAL A 343 2.72 24.00 5.89
N ALA A 344 3.32 24.05 7.05
CA ALA A 344 4.73 23.72 7.22
C ALA A 344 5.00 22.21 7.11
N PRO A 345 6.21 21.79 6.71
CA PRO A 345 6.63 20.40 6.85
C PRO A 345 6.48 19.90 8.30
N ASN A 346 6.12 18.62 8.45
CA ASN A 346 5.84 17.98 9.74
C ASN A 346 4.68 18.60 10.55
N ALA A 347 3.76 19.33 9.88
CA ALA A 347 2.52 19.80 10.51
C ALA A 347 1.50 18.65 10.64
N ASN A 348 0.26 18.89 10.33
CA ASN A 348 -0.85 17.94 10.50
C ASN A 348 -1.27 17.23 9.19
N VAL A 349 -0.42 17.26 8.15
CA VAL A 349 -0.62 16.52 6.90
C VAL A 349 0.41 15.42 6.79
N TYR A 350 -0.04 14.22 6.49
CA TYR A 350 0.78 13.03 6.35
C TYR A 350 0.64 12.47 4.93
N ALA A 351 1.75 12.11 4.32
CA ALA A 351 1.82 11.51 2.98
C ALA A 351 2.00 10.00 3.10
N GLU A 352 1.05 9.23 2.60
CA GLU A 352 1.04 7.79 2.71
C GLU A 352 1.49 7.13 1.38
N LEU A 353 2.20 6.00 1.46
CA LEU A 353 2.89 5.37 0.33
C LEU A 353 2.16 4.17 -0.29
N GLY A 354 0.99 3.79 0.18
CA GLY A 354 0.22 2.64 -0.32
C GLY A 354 0.02 2.71 -1.84
N SER A 355 0.13 1.58 -2.51
CA SER A 355 0.21 1.47 -3.96
C SER A 355 1.27 2.36 -4.63
N SER A 356 1.48 3.60 -4.15
CA SER A 356 2.46 4.53 -4.73
C SER A 356 3.86 3.95 -4.72
N TRP A 357 4.30 3.37 -3.58
CA TRP A 357 5.61 2.74 -3.50
C TRP A 357 5.74 1.55 -4.45
N ARG A 358 4.69 0.75 -4.59
CA ARG A 358 4.68 -0.36 -5.55
C ARG A 358 4.93 0.10 -6.99
N PHE A 359 4.40 1.26 -7.39
CA PHE A 359 4.72 1.86 -8.68
C PHE A 359 6.13 2.41 -8.74
N LEU A 360 6.52 3.13 -7.70
CA LEU A 360 7.79 3.83 -7.62
C LEU A 360 8.98 2.87 -7.64
N MET A 361 8.89 1.71 -7.00
CA MET A 361 9.99 0.73 -7.00
C MET A 361 10.30 0.15 -8.40
N ARG A 362 9.43 0.38 -9.41
CA ARG A 362 9.65 -0.02 -10.80
C ARG A 362 10.50 0.96 -11.59
N ASP A 363 10.61 2.21 -11.11
CA ASP A 363 11.30 3.29 -11.80
C ASP A 363 12.09 4.14 -10.78
N PRO A 364 13.42 3.96 -10.70
CA PRO A 364 14.23 4.63 -9.69
C PRO A 364 14.30 6.15 -9.83
N ASP A 365 14.06 6.71 -11.04
CA ASP A 365 14.01 8.16 -11.22
C ASP A 365 12.71 8.72 -10.63
N ASN A 366 11.57 8.06 -10.91
CA ASN A 366 10.29 8.41 -10.29
C ASN A 366 10.33 8.26 -8.78
N ALA A 367 10.91 7.16 -8.27
CA ALA A 367 11.04 6.92 -6.83
C ALA A 367 11.85 8.02 -6.14
N ALA A 368 12.98 8.40 -6.73
CA ALA A 368 13.84 9.45 -6.16
C ALA A 368 13.14 10.81 -6.14
N HIS A 369 12.42 11.18 -7.21
CA HIS A 369 11.67 12.43 -7.23
C HIS A 369 10.48 12.42 -6.26
N ALA A 370 9.72 11.35 -6.21
CA ALA A 370 8.56 11.23 -5.31
C ALA A 370 9.00 11.30 -3.84
N LEU A 371 9.87 10.40 -3.41
CA LEU A 371 10.34 10.36 -2.01
C LEU A 371 11.10 11.63 -1.63
N GLY A 372 11.99 12.12 -2.51
CA GLY A 372 12.74 13.35 -2.27
C GLY A 372 11.84 14.57 -2.06
N LYS A 373 10.76 14.70 -2.84
CA LYS A 373 9.75 15.75 -2.67
C LYS A 373 8.96 15.58 -1.37
N LEU A 374 8.49 14.38 -1.08
CA LEU A 374 7.70 14.12 0.12
C LEU A 374 8.51 14.42 1.39
N PHE A 375 9.76 13.95 1.49
CA PHE A 375 10.61 14.25 2.63
C PHE A 375 10.90 15.75 2.79
N ARG A 376 11.03 16.47 1.67
CA ARG A 376 11.34 17.90 1.71
C ARG A 376 10.15 18.78 2.06
N TYR A 377 8.97 18.50 1.50
CA TYR A 377 7.83 19.40 1.55
C TYR A 377 6.73 18.97 2.51
N VAL A 378 6.51 17.68 2.69
CA VAL A 378 5.59 17.16 3.73
C VAL A 378 6.35 16.96 5.04
N GLY A 379 7.63 16.59 4.95
CA GLY A 379 8.52 16.39 6.08
C GLY A 379 8.80 14.93 6.38
N GLU A 380 10.01 14.63 6.85
CA GLU A 380 10.45 13.26 7.13
C GLU A 380 9.68 12.56 8.25
N ASP A 381 9.07 13.35 9.16
CA ASP A 381 8.27 12.83 10.28
C ASP A 381 6.80 12.57 9.90
N ASN A 382 6.42 12.90 8.66
CA ASN A 382 5.03 12.81 8.19
C ASN A 382 4.88 11.97 6.90
N VAL A 383 5.90 11.22 6.49
CA VAL A 383 5.76 10.18 5.46
C VAL A 383 5.42 8.87 6.14
N LEU A 384 4.31 8.24 5.76
CA LEU A 384 3.77 7.02 6.36
C LEU A 384 3.93 5.82 5.43
N TRP A 385 4.21 4.69 6.04
CA TRP A 385 4.20 3.41 5.37
C TRP A 385 2.76 2.91 5.18
N GLY A 386 2.44 2.53 3.96
CA GLY A 386 1.26 1.80 3.59
C GLY A 386 1.57 0.94 2.38
N THR A 387 0.94 -0.22 2.25
CA THR A 387 1.18 -1.14 1.15
C THR A 387 -0.02 -1.35 0.25
N ASP A 388 -1.21 -1.06 0.77
CA ASP A 388 -2.46 -1.30 0.06
C ASP A 388 -2.65 -2.80 -0.27
N SER A 389 -2.13 -3.68 0.62
CA SER A 389 -2.27 -5.13 0.51
C SER A 389 -3.72 -5.51 0.87
N ILE A 390 -4.20 -6.64 0.36
CA ILE A 390 -3.54 -7.83 -0.21
C ILE A 390 -3.72 -7.99 -1.73
N TRP A 391 -4.15 -6.97 -2.44
CA TRP A 391 -4.26 -7.03 -3.92
C TRP A 391 -2.96 -7.48 -4.57
N TYR A 392 -1.84 -7.12 -3.96
CA TYR A 392 -0.48 -7.44 -4.39
C TYR A 392 0.12 -8.66 -3.69
N GLY A 393 -0.69 -9.44 -2.94
CA GLY A 393 -0.21 -10.51 -2.07
C GLY A 393 0.50 -9.98 -0.83
N SER A 394 1.41 -10.77 -0.26
CA SER A 394 2.21 -10.34 0.89
C SER A 394 2.97 -9.04 0.63
N PRO A 395 2.99 -8.09 1.58
CA PRO A 395 3.72 -6.83 1.46
C PRO A 395 5.25 -6.96 1.63
N GLN A 396 5.79 -8.14 1.85
CA GLN A 396 7.22 -8.34 2.14
C GLN A 396 8.14 -7.80 1.05
N ASP A 397 7.74 -7.93 -0.21
CA ASP A 397 8.53 -7.44 -1.34
C ASP A 397 8.65 -5.90 -1.34
N GLN A 398 7.58 -5.20 -1.01
CA GLN A 398 7.57 -3.75 -0.88
C GLN A 398 8.45 -3.31 0.29
N ILE A 399 8.40 -4.03 1.42
CA ILE A 399 9.23 -3.78 2.60
C ILE A 399 10.72 -3.94 2.24
N GLN A 400 11.10 -5.06 1.62
CA GLN A 400 12.49 -5.32 1.24
C GLN A 400 13.02 -4.32 0.22
N ALA A 401 12.20 -3.94 -0.76
CA ALA A 401 12.55 -2.92 -1.73
C ALA A 401 12.77 -1.54 -1.08
N PHE A 402 11.87 -1.11 -0.16
CA PHE A 402 12.01 0.17 0.53
C PHE A 402 13.20 0.18 1.51
N ARG A 403 13.44 -0.94 2.20
CA ARG A 403 14.56 -1.11 3.13
C ARG A 403 15.91 -0.89 2.46
N SER A 404 16.04 -1.28 1.20
CA SER A 404 17.28 -1.14 0.42
C SER A 404 17.33 0.06 -0.52
N PHE A 405 16.20 0.73 -0.81
CA PHE A 405 16.20 1.84 -1.78
C PHE A 405 16.98 3.05 -1.27
N GLN A 406 17.72 3.69 -2.18
CA GLN A 406 18.48 4.93 -1.92
C GLN A 406 18.33 5.91 -3.09
N ILE A 407 18.15 7.19 -2.75
CA ILE A 407 18.27 8.28 -3.72
C ILE A 407 19.74 8.46 -4.09
N SER A 408 20.06 8.54 -5.38
CA SER A 408 21.43 8.70 -5.84
C SER A 408 22.05 10.02 -5.40
N GLN A 409 23.38 10.02 -5.23
CA GLN A 409 24.11 11.25 -4.92
C GLN A 409 23.88 12.35 -5.95
N GLU A 410 23.76 11.99 -7.25
CA GLU A 410 23.45 12.93 -8.32
C GLU A 410 22.14 13.68 -8.07
N PHE A 411 21.06 12.95 -7.67
CA PHE A 411 19.77 13.58 -7.41
C PHE A 411 19.75 14.33 -6.07
N GLN A 412 20.48 13.86 -5.06
CA GLN A 412 20.66 14.58 -3.81
C GLN A 412 21.30 15.97 -4.06
N ASP A 413 22.41 15.99 -4.80
CA ASP A 413 23.15 17.23 -5.11
C ASP A 413 22.36 18.19 -6.01
N ARG A 414 21.69 17.62 -7.03
CA ARG A 414 20.98 18.40 -8.04
C ARG A 414 19.66 19.00 -7.54
N PHE A 415 18.92 18.26 -6.71
CA PHE A 415 17.57 18.63 -6.31
C PHE A 415 17.42 18.92 -4.82
N GLY A 416 18.49 18.75 -4.04
CA GLY A 416 18.48 18.93 -2.58
C GLY A 416 17.64 17.89 -1.86
N TYR A 417 17.59 16.66 -2.39
CA TYR A 417 16.91 15.55 -1.75
C TYR A 417 17.77 14.96 -0.62
N PRO A 418 17.16 14.43 0.44
CA PRO A 418 17.93 13.84 1.53
C PRO A 418 18.48 12.45 1.16
N VAL A 419 19.55 12.05 1.84
CA VAL A 419 19.95 10.65 1.95
C VAL A 419 18.90 9.91 2.78
N ILE A 420 18.39 8.77 2.31
CA ILE A 420 17.47 7.95 3.09
C ILE A 420 18.26 7.17 4.15
N THR A 421 18.38 7.74 5.33
CA THR A 421 19.10 7.13 6.45
C THR A 421 18.34 5.98 7.09
N PRO A 422 19.00 5.06 7.82
CA PRO A 422 18.29 4.03 8.61
C PRO A 422 17.29 4.65 9.61
N GLY A 423 17.59 5.84 10.15
CA GLY A 423 16.65 6.58 11.01
C GLY A 423 15.39 6.99 10.29
N MET A 424 15.50 7.54 9.08
CA MET A 424 14.35 7.90 8.24
C MET A 424 13.52 6.67 7.85
N ARG A 425 14.17 5.54 7.51
CA ARG A 425 13.44 4.30 7.21
C ARG A 425 12.61 3.82 8.38
N ARG A 426 13.17 3.80 9.61
CA ARG A 426 12.40 3.46 10.82
C ARG A 426 11.23 4.41 11.06
N LYS A 427 11.41 5.71 10.82
CA LYS A 427 10.32 6.69 10.90
C LYS A 427 9.20 6.34 9.90
N VAL A 428 9.53 6.17 8.63
CA VAL A 428 8.56 5.86 7.58
C VAL A 428 7.87 4.52 7.85
N PHE A 429 8.62 3.47 8.18
CA PHE A 429 8.05 2.14 8.42
C PHE A 429 7.02 2.11 9.55
N GLY A 430 7.18 2.89 10.62
CA GLY A 430 6.20 2.79 11.70
C GLY A 430 6.18 3.95 12.70
N LEU A 431 7.34 4.55 13.02
CA LEU A 431 7.38 5.55 14.08
C LEU A 431 6.57 6.80 13.77
N ASN A 432 6.48 7.18 12.49
CA ASN A 432 5.65 8.31 12.07
C ASN A 432 4.16 8.03 12.24
N ALA A 433 3.71 6.80 11.93
CA ALA A 433 2.32 6.40 12.10
C ALA A 433 1.95 6.20 13.58
N ALA A 434 2.87 5.74 14.41
CA ALA A 434 2.63 5.55 15.83
C ALA A 434 2.08 6.82 16.52
N ARG A 435 2.54 7.99 16.11
CA ARG A 435 2.13 9.28 16.70
C ARG A 435 0.64 9.60 16.45
N PRO A 436 0.13 9.71 15.21
CA PRO A 436 -1.29 10.02 14.97
C PRO A 436 -2.23 8.89 15.41
N TYR A 437 -1.77 7.64 15.44
CA TYR A 437 -2.56 6.50 15.89
C TYR A 437 -2.44 6.23 17.40
N GLY A 438 -1.64 6.99 18.14
CA GLY A 438 -1.53 6.92 19.59
C GLY A 438 -0.87 5.64 20.10
N ILE A 439 0.03 5.03 19.33
CA ILE A 439 0.78 3.84 19.75
C ILE A 439 2.00 4.27 20.56
N SER A 440 2.08 3.79 21.80
CA SER A 440 3.16 4.11 22.73
C SER A 440 4.45 3.31 22.43
N GLU A 441 5.58 3.78 22.94
CA GLU A 441 6.86 3.05 22.85
C GLU A 441 6.79 1.66 23.54
N GLU A 442 5.98 1.52 24.58
CA GLU A 442 5.78 0.24 25.24
C GLU A 442 5.02 -0.73 24.35
N GLU A 443 3.95 -0.28 23.69
CA GLU A 443 3.21 -1.07 22.72
C GLU A 443 4.07 -1.48 21.53
N ILE A 444 4.91 -0.58 21.02
CA ILE A 444 5.88 -0.92 19.96
C ILE A 444 6.78 -2.08 20.42
N ARG A 445 7.33 -2.02 21.62
CA ARG A 445 8.18 -3.10 22.14
C ARG A 445 7.45 -4.42 22.33
N LEU A 446 6.19 -4.37 22.76
CA LEU A 446 5.36 -5.57 22.92
C LEU A 446 5.04 -6.24 21.59
N HIS A 447 4.71 -5.47 20.57
CA HIS A 447 4.29 -6.02 19.29
C HIS A 447 5.44 -6.58 18.45
N THR A 448 6.65 -6.04 18.59
CA THR A 448 7.79 -6.46 17.77
C THR A 448 8.45 -7.77 18.22
N ALA A 449 8.24 -8.26 19.44
CA ALA A 449 9.12 -9.33 19.95
C ALA A 449 8.45 -10.47 20.73
N VAL A 450 7.29 -10.29 21.36
CA VAL A 450 6.90 -11.21 22.45
C VAL A 450 5.46 -11.71 22.44
N ASP A 451 4.58 -11.19 21.60
CA ASP A 451 3.20 -11.67 21.56
C ASP A 451 3.05 -13.01 20.80
N SER A 452 1.87 -13.60 20.86
CA SER A 452 1.64 -14.91 20.23
C SER A 452 1.64 -14.85 18.70
N VAL A 453 1.40 -13.71 18.09
CA VAL A 453 1.53 -13.53 16.61
C VAL A 453 3.00 -13.65 16.23
N ALA A 454 3.91 -12.98 16.95
CA ALA A 454 5.36 -13.10 16.75
C ALA A 454 5.84 -14.55 16.96
N GLN A 455 5.31 -15.26 17.96
CA GLN A 455 5.61 -16.66 18.19
C GLN A 455 5.12 -17.56 17.05
N ARG A 456 3.90 -17.32 16.55
CA ARG A 456 3.35 -18.06 15.39
C ARG A 456 4.16 -17.80 14.13
N LYS A 457 4.55 -16.55 13.87
CA LYS A 457 5.45 -16.18 12.78
C LYS A 457 6.79 -16.94 12.88
N THR A 458 7.39 -16.98 14.07
CA THR A 458 8.64 -17.72 14.29
C THR A 458 8.47 -19.20 13.94
N ASN A 459 7.36 -19.83 14.31
CA ASN A 459 7.06 -21.23 13.96
C ASN A 459 6.83 -21.38 12.46
N TYR A 460 6.08 -20.47 11.83
CA TYR A 460 5.81 -20.47 10.41
C TYR A 460 7.11 -20.37 9.57
N LEU A 461 8.05 -19.55 9.99
CA LEU A 461 9.34 -19.34 9.29
C LEU A 461 10.27 -20.59 9.28
N ASN A 462 9.93 -21.65 10.03
CA ASN A 462 10.64 -22.94 9.90
C ASN A 462 10.33 -23.65 8.58
N ASP A 463 9.12 -23.45 8.01
CA ASP A 463 8.72 -23.97 6.70
C ASP A 463 7.76 -22.96 6.03
N PRO A 464 8.27 -21.80 5.56
CA PRO A 464 7.45 -20.73 5.02
C PRO A 464 6.85 -21.11 3.66
N GLN A 465 5.62 -20.67 3.43
CA GLN A 465 4.86 -20.94 2.21
C GLN A 465 4.39 -19.64 1.52
N PRO A 466 5.30 -18.70 1.18
CA PRO A 466 4.91 -17.50 0.47
C PRO A 466 4.49 -17.81 -0.96
N SER A 467 3.45 -17.17 -1.44
CA SER A 467 2.91 -17.43 -2.78
C SER A 467 3.66 -16.70 -3.90
N PHE A 468 4.22 -15.51 -3.64
CA PHE A 468 4.75 -14.55 -4.62
C PHE A 468 3.75 -14.20 -5.73
N LEU A 469 2.46 -14.30 -5.47
CA LEU A 469 1.40 -14.00 -6.42
C LEU A 469 0.75 -12.67 -6.08
N THR A 470 0.03 -12.13 -7.05
CA THR A 470 -0.77 -10.92 -6.94
C THR A 470 -2.21 -11.25 -7.30
N TYR A 471 -3.17 -10.60 -6.65
CA TYR A 471 -4.57 -11.02 -6.68
C TYR A 471 -5.51 -10.00 -7.32
N GLY A 472 -5.11 -8.75 -7.45
CA GLY A 472 -5.91 -7.69 -8.06
C GLY A 472 -6.08 -7.81 -9.58
N PRO A 473 -6.89 -6.95 -10.21
CA PRO A 473 -7.07 -6.91 -11.65
C PRO A 473 -5.77 -6.59 -12.39
N ARG A 474 -5.55 -7.25 -13.54
CA ARG A 474 -4.29 -7.15 -14.32
C ARG A 474 -4.45 -6.50 -15.70
N ASN A 475 -5.70 -6.28 -16.11
CA ASN A 475 -6.02 -5.67 -17.40
C ASN A 475 -7.30 -4.85 -17.29
N ARG A 476 -7.54 -4.00 -18.30
CA ARG A 476 -8.69 -3.09 -18.32
C ARG A 476 -10.03 -3.81 -18.15
N ARG A 477 -10.20 -5.01 -18.71
CA ARG A 477 -11.45 -5.74 -18.60
C ARG A 477 -11.71 -6.18 -17.16
N GLU A 478 -10.70 -6.74 -16.50
CA GLU A 478 -10.77 -7.12 -15.09
C GLU A 478 -11.02 -5.90 -14.21
N PHE A 479 -10.35 -4.79 -14.48
CA PHE A 479 -10.51 -3.54 -13.76
C PHE A 479 -11.93 -2.95 -13.90
N LEU A 480 -12.48 -2.88 -15.12
CA LEU A 480 -13.84 -2.37 -15.31
C LEU A 480 -14.90 -3.25 -14.65
N ASN A 481 -14.68 -4.57 -14.63
CA ASN A 481 -15.55 -5.48 -13.88
C ASN A 481 -15.43 -5.25 -12.37
N PHE A 482 -14.23 -4.97 -11.88
CA PHE A 482 -13.99 -4.66 -10.47
C PHE A 482 -14.66 -3.36 -10.05
N LEU A 483 -14.60 -2.30 -10.86
CA LEU A 483 -15.28 -1.03 -10.59
C LEU A 483 -16.80 -1.18 -10.43
N ASN A 484 -17.39 -2.14 -11.12
CA ASN A 484 -18.84 -2.41 -11.00
C ASN A 484 -19.22 -3.01 -9.63
N TRP A 485 -18.27 -3.34 -8.77
CA TRP A 485 -18.54 -3.76 -7.40
C TRP A 485 -18.93 -2.58 -6.51
N GLY A 486 -18.30 -1.42 -6.72
CA GLY A 486 -18.46 -0.25 -5.86
C GLY A 486 -19.55 0.74 -6.29
N GLY A 487 -20.14 0.63 -7.46
CA GLY A 487 -21.01 1.68 -7.96
C GLY A 487 -22.23 1.24 -8.72
#